data_1efbf80a84c522c5a7eb626bc24c7346
#
_entry.id   1efbf80a84c522c5a7eb626bc24c7346
#
_cell.length_a   1.000
_cell.length_b   1.000
_cell.length_c   1.000
_cell.angle_alpha   90.00
_cell.angle_beta   90.00
_cell.angle_gamma   90.00
#
_symmetry.space_group_name_H-M   'P 1'
#
loop_
_entity.id
_entity.type
_entity.pdbx_description
1 polymer ?
#
loop_
_entity_poly.entity_id
_entity_poly.type
_entity_poly.pdbx_seq_one_letter_code
_entity_poly.pdbx_strand_id
1 'polypeptide(L)'
;MGKEMSRRSFLKAGTAAAIGLSMTPGSMFAGVDAKKKKKGVKDGKLKILGVGIGGRGAAVLRGLETEDIIGLCDVDWKYAAPIFERYPNAKKYNDYKVMFAELLDQCDAVVCATADHTHAIICAEAIAAGKHVYCEKPLTHSVYESRLLTKLAAKHKVATQMGNQGASAEGVRQTCNWIWNGEIGEITKVEAFTDRPIWPQGLERPAEEPAVPSTLNWDAFIGPAPMRPYNPIYTPWNFRGWWDFGTGALGDMACHILHPVFKALKLTYPTKIQGSSTLLLSESCPNAQVVKFTFPARDNMPKLAMPEVDVYWYDGGLKPERPAGLPAGVDLNVQGGGVIFYGTKDILVCGCYGAKPYLLSGRKPEVPNLCREVTLSHQQDWVRACKEDPEVRVPSASDFSEAGPFNEMVVMGVVAVRLQGLNQELHWDGEKMEFTNIPADATIRSVIKDGFSIKDGHPTFNKTYTDPVNARQFAAELIKHNYREGWELPAMP
;
A
#
# COMPACT_ATOMS: atom_id res chain seq x y z
N MET A 1 36.34 -53.71 -4.91
CA MET A 1 37.17 -52.49 -4.81
C MET A 1 36.33 -51.32 -5.28
N GLY A 2 35.60 -50.68 -4.36
CA GLY A 2 34.77 -49.50 -4.61
C GLY A 2 35.63 -48.26 -4.41
N LYS A 3 35.65 -47.38 -5.41
CA LYS A 3 36.27 -46.05 -5.28
C LYS A 3 35.28 -45.09 -4.58
N GLU A 4 35.66 -44.66 -3.40
CA GLU A 4 34.99 -43.55 -2.71
C GLU A 4 35.11 -42.25 -3.53
N MET A 5 33.98 -41.64 -3.86
CA MET A 5 33.95 -40.30 -4.43
C MET A 5 34.14 -39.26 -3.33
N SER A 6 35.08 -38.33 -3.51
CA SER A 6 35.38 -37.27 -2.57
C SER A 6 34.22 -36.23 -2.50
N ARG A 7 34.07 -35.62 -1.33
CA ARG A 7 33.05 -34.56 -1.07
C ARG A 7 33.09 -33.38 -2.08
N ARG A 8 34.21 -33.16 -2.77
CA ARG A 8 34.34 -32.16 -3.83
C ARG A 8 33.68 -32.54 -5.15
N SER A 9 33.53 -33.84 -5.44
CA SER A 9 32.86 -34.31 -6.66
C SER A 9 31.34 -34.34 -6.52
N PHE A 10 30.81 -34.44 -5.29
CA PHE A 10 29.38 -34.36 -5.01
C PHE A 10 28.83 -32.96 -5.17
N LEU A 11 29.65 -31.92 -4.91
CA LEU A 11 29.27 -30.51 -5.06
C LEU A 11 29.29 -30.00 -6.52
N LYS A 12 29.84 -30.76 -7.46
CA LYS A 12 29.84 -30.39 -8.89
C LYS A 12 28.76 -31.06 -9.73
N ALA A 13 28.07 -32.08 -9.21
CA ALA A 13 27.01 -32.78 -9.92
C ALA A 13 25.58 -32.39 -9.47
N GLY A 14 25.42 -31.45 -8.51
CA GLY A 14 24.16 -31.03 -7.94
C GLY A 14 23.61 -29.69 -8.48
N THR A 15 24.22 -29.10 -9.51
CA THR A 15 23.88 -27.73 -9.98
C THR A 15 23.14 -27.68 -11.33
N ALA A 16 22.31 -28.66 -11.63
CA ALA A 16 21.54 -28.65 -12.87
C ALA A 16 20.11 -29.20 -12.71
N ALA A 17 19.37 -28.86 -11.66
CA ALA A 17 17.91 -29.03 -11.61
C ALA A 17 17.35 -28.42 -10.31
N ALA A 18 17.31 -27.13 -10.18
CA ALA A 18 16.37 -26.36 -9.34
C ALA A 18 16.58 -24.86 -9.60
N ILE A 19 16.12 -24.38 -10.76
CA ILE A 19 15.82 -22.94 -10.89
C ILE A 19 14.44 -22.77 -10.29
N GLY A 20 14.36 -22.94 -8.97
CA GLY A 20 13.33 -22.33 -8.16
C GLY A 20 13.71 -20.86 -8.00
N LEU A 21 12.94 -19.95 -8.55
CA LEU A 21 13.08 -18.52 -8.30
C LEU A 21 12.90 -18.24 -6.80
N SER A 22 13.97 -18.37 -6.02
CA SER A 22 14.05 -17.66 -4.75
C SER A 22 14.34 -16.20 -5.10
N MET A 23 13.30 -15.37 -5.26
CA MET A 23 13.44 -13.93 -5.26
C MET A 23 13.88 -13.49 -3.87
N THR A 24 15.19 -13.43 -3.63
CA THR A 24 15.72 -12.66 -2.51
C THR A 24 15.50 -11.18 -2.84
N PRO A 25 14.85 -10.40 -1.96
CA PRO A 25 14.56 -8.97 -2.19
C PRO A 25 15.80 -8.09 -2.43
N GLY A 26 17.00 -8.61 -2.21
CA GLY A 26 18.27 -7.89 -2.34
C GLY A 26 18.81 -7.69 -3.75
N SER A 27 18.32 -8.41 -4.76
CA SER A 27 18.91 -8.34 -6.12
C SER A 27 18.30 -7.25 -7.03
N MET A 28 17.23 -6.58 -6.62
CA MET A 28 16.53 -5.60 -7.45
C MET A 28 17.12 -4.17 -7.42
N PHE A 29 18.08 -3.91 -6.54
CA PHE A 29 18.68 -2.57 -6.39
C PHE A 29 20.10 -2.44 -6.95
N ALA A 30 20.60 -3.43 -7.70
CA ALA A 30 21.87 -3.30 -8.40
C ALA A 30 21.75 -2.19 -9.44
N GLY A 31 22.60 -1.17 -9.33
CA GLY A 31 22.64 -0.05 -10.27
C GLY A 31 22.72 -0.55 -11.71
N VAL A 32 21.73 -0.22 -12.50
CA VAL A 32 21.71 -0.52 -13.93
C VAL A 32 22.71 0.39 -14.63
N ASP A 33 23.78 -0.20 -15.13
CA ASP A 33 24.76 0.50 -15.97
C ASP A 33 24.03 1.21 -17.15
N ALA A 34 24.13 2.53 -17.20
CA ALA A 34 23.41 3.42 -18.13
C ALA A 34 23.79 3.24 -19.62
N LYS A 35 24.50 2.17 -19.99
CA LYS A 35 25.03 1.95 -21.35
C LYS A 35 24.42 0.80 -22.15
N LYS A 36 23.36 0.11 -21.69
CA LYS A 36 22.67 -0.87 -22.54
C LYS A 36 21.72 -0.14 -23.49
N LYS A 37 21.98 -0.23 -24.79
CA LYS A 37 21.10 0.29 -25.85
C LYS A 37 19.68 -0.22 -25.62
N LYS A 38 18.72 0.70 -25.43
CA LYS A 38 17.29 0.41 -25.36
C LYS A 38 16.87 -0.31 -26.66
N LYS A 39 16.43 -1.55 -26.57
CA LYS A 39 15.77 -2.28 -27.65
C LYS A 39 14.26 -2.16 -27.43
N GLY A 40 13.55 -1.69 -28.45
CA GLY A 40 12.09 -1.77 -28.53
C GLY A 40 11.33 -0.80 -27.63
N VAL A 41 11.40 0.52 -27.90
CA VAL A 41 10.37 1.46 -27.40
C VAL A 41 9.15 1.33 -28.29
N LYS A 42 7.95 1.14 -27.71
CA LYS A 42 6.69 1.20 -28.46
C LYS A 42 6.45 2.64 -28.89
N ASP A 43 6.57 2.90 -30.20
CA ASP A 43 6.22 4.19 -30.75
C ASP A 43 4.69 4.36 -30.75
N GLY A 44 4.22 5.56 -30.39
CA GLY A 44 2.82 5.91 -30.38
C GLY A 44 2.22 6.05 -28.98
N LYS A 45 0.93 6.38 -28.96
CA LYS A 45 0.15 6.58 -27.75
C LYS A 45 -0.34 5.24 -27.20
N LEU A 46 -0.35 5.12 -25.88
CA LEU A 46 -1.01 4.01 -25.20
C LEU A 46 -2.52 4.20 -25.23
N LYS A 47 -3.27 3.15 -25.47
CA LYS A 47 -4.72 3.12 -25.29
C LYS A 47 -5.04 2.75 -23.87
N ILE A 48 -5.69 3.63 -23.11
CA ILE A 48 -5.89 3.53 -21.67
C ILE A 48 -7.38 3.40 -21.34
N LEU A 49 -7.70 2.49 -20.42
CA LEU A 49 -8.98 2.41 -19.72
C LEU A 49 -8.84 3.02 -18.33
N GLY A 50 -9.82 3.81 -17.90
CA GLY A 50 -9.88 4.38 -16.54
C GLY A 50 -11.06 3.81 -15.75
N VAL A 51 -10.79 3.32 -14.52
CA VAL A 51 -11.81 2.82 -13.59
C VAL A 51 -11.73 3.61 -12.28
N GLY A 52 -12.88 4.17 -11.81
CA GLY A 52 -12.92 5.04 -10.63
C GLY A 52 -12.41 6.45 -10.94
N ILE A 53 -13.07 7.13 -11.88
CA ILE A 53 -12.53 8.35 -12.49
C ILE A 53 -13.02 9.65 -11.85
N GLY A 54 -14.02 9.61 -10.97
CA GLY A 54 -14.64 10.82 -10.42
C GLY A 54 -13.77 11.58 -9.42
N GLY A 55 -12.98 10.89 -8.60
CA GLY A 55 -12.17 11.48 -7.54
C GLY A 55 -10.70 11.66 -7.90
N ARG A 56 -9.84 10.89 -7.23
CA ARG A 56 -8.40 10.88 -7.48
C ARG A 56 -8.08 10.44 -8.91
N GLY A 57 -8.87 9.53 -9.49
CA GLY A 57 -8.72 9.09 -10.88
C GLY A 57 -8.75 10.24 -11.89
N ALA A 58 -9.54 11.28 -11.62
CA ALA A 58 -9.56 12.50 -12.45
C ALA A 58 -8.17 13.18 -12.53
N ALA A 59 -7.46 13.24 -11.41
CA ALA A 59 -6.11 13.83 -11.37
C ALA A 59 -5.08 12.93 -12.05
N VAL A 60 -5.21 11.61 -11.93
CA VAL A 60 -4.34 10.64 -12.63
C VAL A 60 -4.52 10.76 -14.14
N LEU A 61 -5.76 10.76 -14.63
CA LEU A 61 -6.06 10.87 -16.07
C LEU A 61 -5.54 12.19 -16.67
N ARG A 62 -5.61 13.31 -15.94
CA ARG A 62 -5.00 14.57 -16.40
C ARG A 62 -3.48 14.45 -16.59
N GLY A 63 -2.80 13.65 -15.79
CA GLY A 63 -1.37 13.37 -15.98
C GLY A 63 -1.06 12.43 -17.16
N LEU A 64 -2.08 11.87 -17.82
CA LEU A 64 -1.98 10.90 -18.91
C LEU A 64 -2.57 11.42 -20.24
N GLU A 65 -2.87 12.72 -20.36
CA GLU A 65 -3.46 13.33 -21.57
C GLU A 65 -2.56 13.26 -22.81
N THR A 66 -1.31 12.87 -22.66
CA THR A 66 -0.41 12.53 -23.78
C THR A 66 -0.82 11.24 -24.49
N GLU A 67 -1.60 10.40 -23.83
CA GLU A 67 -2.02 9.08 -24.29
C GLU A 67 -3.49 9.11 -24.74
N ASP A 68 -4.02 8.01 -25.28
CA ASP A 68 -5.39 7.90 -25.77
C ASP A 68 -6.29 7.24 -24.70
N ILE A 69 -7.19 8.00 -24.10
CA ILE A 69 -8.19 7.50 -23.16
C ILE A 69 -9.38 6.99 -23.97
N ILE A 70 -9.54 5.65 -24.06
CA ILE A 70 -10.55 5.02 -24.95
C ILE A 70 -11.81 4.55 -24.22
N GLY A 71 -11.75 4.35 -22.88
CA GLY A 71 -12.89 3.94 -22.07
C GLY A 71 -12.78 4.43 -20.65
N LEU A 72 -13.90 4.80 -20.06
CA LEU A 72 -14.02 5.36 -18.71
C LEU A 72 -15.18 4.67 -17.98
N CYS A 73 -14.90 4.26 -16.74
CA CYS A 73 -15.86 3.61 -15.86
C CYS A 73 -15.90 4.29 -14.48
N ASP A 74 -17.10 4.60 -14.02
CA ASP A 74 -17.34 4.98 -12.62
C ASP A 74 -18.73 4.52 -12.20
N VAL A 75 -18.84 3.98 -11.01
CA VAL A 75 -20.12 3.51 -10.46
C VAL A 75 -21.09 4.64 -10.17
N ASP A 76 -20.59 5.87 -9.94
CA ASP A 76 -21.39 7.07 -9.69
C ASP A 76 -21.28 8.08 -10.86
N TRP A 77 -22.23 8.00 -11.77
CA TRP A 77 -22.24 8.84 -12.97
C TRP A 77 -22.38 10.34 -12.66
N LYS A 78 -23.06 10.70 -11.58
CA LYS A 78 -23.16 12.09 -11.16
C LYS A 78 -21.82 12.62 -10.66
N TYR A 79 -21.13 11.84 -9.86
CA TYR A 79 -19.81 12.18 -9.33
C TYR A 79 -18.75 12.28 -10.43
N ALA A 80 -18.80 11.38 -11.40
CA ALA A 80 -17.86 11.30 -12.51
C ALA A 80 -18.20 12.21 -13.71
N ALA A 81 -19.36 12.86 -13.73
CA ALA A 81 -19.84 13.64 -14.89
C ALA A 81 -18.80 14.60 -15.49
N PRO A 82 -18.05 15.42 -14.70
CA PRO A 82 -17.06 16.34 -15.27
C PRO A 82 -15.94 15.63 -16.04
N ILE A 83 -15.63 14.37 -15.70
CA ILE A 83 -14.58 13.61 -16.39
C ILE A 83 -15.12 12.96 -17.65
N PHE A 84 -16.34 12.48 -17.63
CA PHE A 84 -17.02 12.02 -18.85
C PHE A 84 -17.16 13.14 -19.89
N GLU A 85 -17.37 14.39 -19.47
CA GLU A 85 -17.41 15.55 -20.35
C GLU A 85 -16.03 15.92 -20.91
N ARG A 86 -14.98 15.80 -20.08
CA ARG A 86 -13.61 16.10 -20.47
C ARG A 86 -13.08 15.17 -21.56
N TYR A 87 -13.50 13.91 -21.57
CA TYR A 87 -13.06 12.90 -22.54
C TYR A 87 -14.28 12.41 -23.38
N PRO A 88 -14.85 13.24 -24.24
CA PRO A 88 -16.11 12.94 -24.94
C PRO A 88 -16.00 11.76 -25.92
N ASN A 89 -14.80 11.45 -26.40
CA ASN A 89 -14.55 10.35 -27.31
C ASN A 89 -14.36 8.99 -26.62
N ALA A 90 -14.18 8.97 -25.30
CA ALA A 90 -14.06 7.74 -24.52
C ALA A 90 -15.46 7.12 -24.32
N LYS A 91 -15.58 5.80 -24.45
CA LYS A 91 -16.81 5.09 -24.12
C LYS A 91 -17.04 5.13 -22.61
N LYS A 92 -18.31 5.18 -22.16
CA LYS A 92 -18.70 5.40 -20.76
C LYS A 92 -19.40 4.17 -20.19
N TYR A 93 -19.02 3.76 -18.98
CA TYR A 93 -19.52 2.58 -18.30
C TYR A 93 -19.76 2.87 -16.81
N ASN A 94 -20.72 2.15 -16.19
CA ASN A 94 -20.94 2.15 -14.74
C ASN A 94 -20.61 0.80 -14.07
N ASP A 95 -20.06 -0.13 -14.86
CA ASP A 95 -19.55 -1.41 -14.41
C ASP A 95 -18.27 -1.72 -15.20
N TYR A 96 -17.16 -1.93 -14.50
CA TYR A 96 -15.88 -2.23 -15.14
C TYR A 96 -15.87 -3.58 -15.86
N LYS A 97 -16.65 -4.56 -15.39
CA LYS A 97 -16.75 -5.88 -16.06
C LYS A 97 -17.30 -5.75 -17.46
N VAL A 98 -18.33 -4.90 -17.63
CA VAL A 98 -18.88 -4.58 -18.96
C VAL A 98 -17.85 -3.87 -19.84
N MET A 99 -17.13 -2.89 -19.27
CA MET A 99 -16.06 -2.21 -19.99
C MET A 99 -14.94 -3.16 -20.41
N PHE A 100 -14.51 -4.05 -19.54
CA PHE A 100 -13.45 -5.02 -19.83
C PHE A 100 -13.89 -6.04 -20.89
N ALA A 101 -15.11 -6.56 -20.81
CA ALA A 101 -15.66 -7.45 -21.82
C ALA A 101 -15.65 -6.83 -23.24
N GLU A 102 -15.80 -5.52 -23.33
CA GLU A 102 -15.84 -4.82 -24.62
C GLU A 102 -14.48 -4.27 -25.08
N LEU A 103 -13.66 -3.75 -24.17
CA LEU A 103 -12.49 -2.93 -24.51
C LEU A 103 -11.15 -3.47 -24.03
N LEU A 104 -11.09 -4.47 -23.13
CA LEU A 104 -9.84 -4.91 -22.54
C LEU A 104 -8.83 -5.37 -23.58
N ASP A 105 -9.26 -6.11 -24.60
CA ASP A 105 -8.37 -6.56 -25.68
C ASP A 105 -7.85 -5.42 -26.56
N GLN A 106 -8.54 -4.28 -26.57
CA GLN A 106 -8.22 -3.13 -27.40
C GLN A 106 -7.30 -2.14 -26.69
N CYS A 107 -7.11 -2.25 -25.37
CA CYS A 107 -6.27 -1.35 -24.61
C CYS A 107 -4.84 -1.90 -24.42
N ASP A 108 -3.93 -0.99 -24.06
CA ASP A 108 -2.56 -1.30 -23.64
C ASP A 108 -2.44 -1.28 -22.12
N ALA A 109 -3.24 -0.46 -21.43
CA ALA A 109 -3.09 -0.18 -20.02
C ALA A 109 -4.41 0.17 -19.32
N VAL A 110 -4.45 -0.07 -18.01
CA VAL A 110 -5.58 0.23 -17.12
C VAL A 110 -5.14 1.13 -15.98
N VAL A 111 -5.90 2.17 -15.70
CA VAL A 111 -5.82 2.99 -14.50
C VAL A 111 -6.96 2.57 -13.58
N CYS A 112 -6.62 2.15 -12.34
CA CYS A 112 -7.56 1.80 -11.28
C CYS A 112 -7.43 2.82 -10.15
N ALA A 113 -8.50 3.56 -9.85
CA ALA A 113 -8.56 4.56 -8.78
C ALA A 113 -9.92 4.53 -8.05
N THR A 114 -10.41 3.33 -7.82
CA THR A 114 -11.66 3.00 -7.14
C THR A 114 -11.53 3.06 -5.61
N ALA A 115 -12.45 2.49 -4.86
CA ALA A 115 -12.28 2.25 -3.42
C ALA A 115 -11.30 1.07 -3.19
N ASP A 116 -10.59 1.08 -2.06
CA ASP A 116 -9.45 0.20 -1.77
C ASP A 116 -9.76 -1.29 -2.01
N HIS A 117 -10.95 -1.74 -1.59
CA HIS A 117 -11.37 -3.15 -1.65
C HIS A 117 -11.59 -3.71 -3.07
N THR A 118 -11.69 -2.85 -4.07
CA THR A 118 -11.87 -3.27 -5.48
C THR A 118 -10.58 -3.19 -6.30
N HIS A 119 -9.50 -2.62 -5.76
CA HIS A 119 -8.23 -2.49 -6.46
C HIS A 119 -7.68 -3.83 -6.94
N ALA A 120 -7.63 -4.82 -6.05
CA ALA A 120 -7.00 -6.10 -6.34
C ALA A 120 -7.69 -6.86 -7.46
N ILE A 121 -9.03 -6.95 -7.44
CA ILE A 121 -9.78 -7.72 -8.43
C ILE A 121 -9.67 -7.09 -9.82
N ILE A 122 -9.78 -5.76 -9.93
CA ILE A 122 -9.67 -5.03 -11.21
C ILE A 122 -8.25 -5.14 -11.76
N CYS A 123 -7.25 -4.91 -10.91
CA CYS A 123 -5.84 -4.97 -11.33
C CYS A 123 -5.40 -6.38 -11.71
N ALA A 124 -5.83 -7.41 -10.96
CA ALA A 124 -5.50 -8.80 -11.26
C ALA A 124 -6.05 -9.25 -12.61
N GLU A 125 -7.29 -8.89 -12.95
CA GLU A 125 -7.91 -9.17 -14.24
C GLU A 125 -7.15 -8.48 -15.38
N ALA A 126 -6.83 -7.20 -15.24
CA ALA A 126 -6.05 -6.46 -16.23
C ALA A 126 -4.64 -7.06 -16.44
N ILE A 127 -3.92 -7.38 -15.33
CA ILE A 127 -2.58 -7.98 -15.40
C ILE A 127 -2.63 -9.37 -16.04
N ALA A 128 -3.62 -10.20 -15.70
CA ALA A 128 -3.80 -11.53 -16.29
C ALA A 128 -4.02 -11.47 -17.81
N ALA A 129 -4.66 -10.40 -18.29
CA ALA A 129 -4.81 -10.09 -19.71
C ALA A 129 -3.56 -9.42 -20.34
N GLY A 130 -2.44 -9.33 -19.61
CA GLY A 130 -1.19 -8.75 -20.09
C GLY A 130 -1.20 -7.22 -20.21
N LYS A 131 -2.09 -6.52 -19.52
CA LYS A 131 -2.19 -5.06 -19.58
C LYS A 131 -1.31 -4.41 -18.50
N HIS A 132 -0.71 -3.26 -18.83
CA HIS A 132 -0.02 -2.43 -17.87
C HIS A 132 -1.02 -1.81 -16.89
N VAL A 133 -0.59 -1.59 -15.62
CA VAL A 133 -1.51 -1.11 -14.58
C VAL A 133 -0.93 0.05 -13.80
N TYR A 134 -1.71 1.11 -13.67
CA TYR A 134 -1.56 2.14 -12.65
C TYR A 134 -2.69 1.97 -11.63
N CYS A 135 -2.34 1.69 -10.38
CA CYS A 135 -3.32 1.52 -9.29
C CYS A 135 -3.13 2.60 -8.23
N GLU A 136 -4.19 3.31 -7.86
CA GLU A 136 -4.10 4.26 -6.75
C GLU A 136 -3.77 3.54 -5.43
N LYS A 137 -3.30 4.32 -4.48
CA LYS A 137 -2.96 3.85 -3.13
C LYS A 137 -4.21 3.81 -2.21
N PRO A 138 -4.21 2.92 -1.20
CA PRO A 138 -3.29 1.81 -1.01
C PRO A 138 -3.41 0.81 -2.16
N LEU A 139 -2.34 0.08 -2.47
CA LEU A 139 -2.35 -0.84 -3.62
C LEU A 139 -3.47 -1.86 -3.54
N THR A 140 -3.70 -2.39 -2.34
CA THR A 140 -4.73 -3.40 -2.07
C THR A 140 -5.28 -3.26 -0.66
N HIS A 141 -6.33 -4.02 -0.39
CA HIS A 141 -7.07 -4.03 0.87
C HIS A 141 -6.60 -5.13 1.85
N SER A 142 -5.86 -6.13 1.37
CA SER A 142 -5.32 -7.22 2.19
C SER A 142 -3.87 -7.58 1.83
N VAL A 143 -3.19 -8.32 2.73
CA VAL A 143 -1.82 -8.80 2.55
C VAL A 143 -1.73 -9.75 1.36
N TYR A 144 -2.65 -10.71 1.27
CA TYR A 144 -2.70 -11.67 0.17
C TYR A 144 -2.82 -11.01 -1.20
N GLU A 145 -3.68 -10.02 -1.31
CA GLU A 145 -3.89 -9.26 -2.55
C GLU A 145 -2.62 -8.52 -3.00
N SER A 146 -1.87 -7.91 -2.07
CA SER A 146 -0.59 -7.24 -2.39
C SER A 146 0.41 -8.23 -2.98
N ARG A 147 0.56 -9.40 -2.33
CA ARG A 147 1.44 -10.48 -2.78
C ARG A 147 1.01 -11.00 -4.15
N LEU A 148 -0.30 -11.19 -4.35
CA LEU A 148 -0.88 -11.65 -5.60
C LEU A 148 -0.55 -10.69 -6.75
N LEU A 149 -0.82 -9.39 -6.60
CA LEU A 149 -0.55 -8.41 -7.65
C LEU A 149 0.94 -8.32 -7.98
N THR A 150 1.82 -8.38 -6.97
CA THR A 150 3.27 -8.41 -7.16
C THR A 150 3.70 -9.59 -8.03
N LYS A 151 3.23 -10.79 -7.69
CA LYS A 151 3.58 -12.02 -8.42
C LYS A 151 2.98 -12.06 -9.82
N LEU A 152 1.72 -11.62 -9.98
CA LEU A 152 1.06 -11.52 -11.28
C LEU A 152 1.82 -10.54 -12.20
N ALA A 153 2.18 -9.35 -11.71
CA ALA A 153 2.92 -8.36 -12.47
C ALA A 153 4.28 -8.92 -12.96
N ALA A 154 5.00 -9.61 -12.09
CA ALA A 154 6.26 -10.26 -12.43
C ALA A 154 6.07 -11.39 -13.49
N LYS A 155 5.06 -12.25 -13.31
CA LYS A 155 4.74 -13.33 -14.25
C LYS A 155 4.39 -12.84 -15.63
N HIS A 156 3.57 -11.80 -15.72
CA HIS A 156 3.10 -11.23 -17.01
C HIS A 156 4.04 -10.15 -17.56
N LYS A 157 5.12 -9.80 -16.86
CA LYS A 157 6.12 -8.79 -17.25
C LYS A 157 5.49 -7.44 -17.64
N VAL A 158 4.41 -7.05 -16.99
CA VAL A 158 3.73 -5.78 -17.24
C VAL A 158 4.39 -4.63 -16.47
N ALA A 159 4.30 -3.41 -16.99
CA ALA A 159 4.69 -2.22 -16.27
C ALA A 159 3.61 -1.82 -15.28
N THR A 160 3.99 -1.56 -14.04
CA THR A 160 3.07 -1.21 -12.96
C THR A 160 3.48 0.08 -12.26
N GLN A 161 2.53 0.74 -11.60
CA GLN A 161 2.79 1.88 -10.73
C GLN A 161 1.69 1.99 -9.67
N MET A 162 2.06 2.14 -8.40
CA MET A 162 1.13 2.56 -7.37
C MET A 162 1.04 4.09 -7.32
N GLY A 163 -0.14 4.63 -7.01
CA GLY A 163 -0.45 6.06 -7.01
C GLY A 163 0.09 6.86 -5.81
N ASN A 164 1.15 6.43 -5.14
CA ASN A 164 1.84 7.16 -4.09
C ASN A 164 2.88 8.12 -4.69
N GLN A 165 2.44 9.21 -5.29
CA GLN A 165 3.25 10.14 -6.10
C GLN A 165 4.52 10.66 -5.42
N GLY A 166 4.59 10.67 -4.08
CA GLY A 166 5.80 11.00 -3.33
C GLY A 166 7.00 10.12 -3.67
N ALA A 167 6.78 8.90 -4.18
CA ALA A 167 7.83 7.99 -4.64
C ALA A 167 8.71 8.59 -5.75
N SER A 168 8.16 9.52 -6.54
CA SER A 168 8.89 10.24 -7.58
C SER A 168 9.51 11.56 -7.09
N ALA A 169 9.31 11.92 -5.81
CA ALA A 169 9.75 13.21 -5.29
C ALA A 169 11.25 13.25 -4.99
N GLU A 170 11.85 14.42 -5.23
CA GLU A 170 13.26 14.70 -4.93
C GLU A 170 13.63 14.44 -3.47
N GLY A 171 12.74 14.79 -2.52
CA GLY A 171 13.02 14.61 -1.10
C GLY A 171 13.14 13.14 -0.68
N VAL A 172 12.39 12.22 -1.31
CA VAL A 172 12.57 10.77 -1.09
C VAL A 172 13.95 10.34 -1.61
N ARG A 173 14.35 10.80 -2.79
CA ARG A 173 15.67 10.53 -3.36
C ARG A 173 16.79 11.05 -2.46
N GLN A 174 16.66 12.28 -1.95
CA GLN A 174 17.62 12.87 -1.04
C GLN A 174 17.74 12.10 0.28
N THR A 175 16.60 11.70 0.87
CA THR A 175 16.55 10.84 2.06
C THR A 175 17.31 9.53 1.82
N CYS A 176 17.02 8.84 0.71
CA CYS A 176 17.73 7.62 0.34
C CYS A 176 19.23 7.86 0.17
N ASN A 177 19.63 8.92 -0.54
CA ASN A 177 21.04 9.22 -0.78
C ASN A 177 21.82 9.48 0.52
N TRP A 178 21.26 10.22 1.46
CA TRP A 178 21.93 10.47 2.75
C TRP A 178 22.05 9.19 3.57
N ILE A 179 20.99 8.39 3.67
CA ILE A 179 21.03 7.12 4.40
C ILE A 179 21.98 6.12 3.74
N TRP A 180 21.92 5.96 2.42
CA TRP A 180 22.76 5.01 1.68
C TRP A 180 24.25 5.39 1.65
N ASN A 181 24.56 6.66 1.82
CA ASN A 181 25.95 7.12 1.99
C ASN A 181 26.45 7.08 3.45
N GLY A 182 25.57 6.69 4.43
CA GLY A 182 25.95 6.53 5.83
C GLY A 182 26.03 7.84 6.61
N GLU A 183 25.37 8.90 6.13
CA GLU A 183 25.46 10.25 6.71
C GLU A 183 24.86 10.34 8.13
N ILE A 184 23.83 9.52 8.42
CA ILE A 184 23.23 9.49 9.75
C ILE A 184 23.62 8.26 10.58
N GLY A 185 24.46 7.36 10.02
CA GLY A 185 24.91 6.15 10.67
C GLY A 185 23.86 5.04 10.70
N GLU A 186 23.97 4.12 11.67
CA GLU A 186 23.02 3.03 11.89
C GLU A 186 21.71 3.57 12.43
N ILE A 187 20.59 2.99 11.98
CA ILE A 187 19.24 3.42 12.35
C ILE A 187 18.55 2.24 13.05
N THR A 188 18.17 2.44 14.32
CA THR A 188 17.47 1.46 15.16
C THR A 188 16.01 1.82 15.40
N LYS A 189 15.62 3.06 15.13
CA LYS A 189 14.27 3.59 15.38
C LYS A 189 13.86 4.56 14.30
N VAL A 190 12.60 4.46 13.85
CA VAL A 190 11.94 5.44 13.00
C VAL A 190 10.55 5.72 13.57
N GLU A 191 10.14 6.98 13.57
CA GLU A 191 8.81 7.40 13.97
C GLU A 191 8.15 8.18 12.84
N ALA A 192 6.94 7.76 12.45
CA ALA A 192 6.16 8.35 11.39
C ALA A 192 4.77 8.69 11.91
N PHE A 193 4.22 9.83 11.54
CA PHE A 193 2.93 10.28 12.06
C PHE A 193 2.14 11.12 11.06
N THR A 194 0.81 11.18 11.28
CA THR A 194 -0.11 12.04 10.53
C THR A 194 -1.19 12.63 11.43
N ASP A 195 -1.76 13.75 11.01
CA ASP A 195 -2.93 14.37 11.63
C ASP A 195 -4.27 13.81 11.11
N ARG A 196 -4.23 12.83 10.17
CA ARG A 196 -5.41 12.16 9.64
C ARG A 196 -5.91 11.08 10.59
N PRO A 197 -7.24 10.73 10.54
CA PRO A 197 -8.21 11.04 9.50
C PRO A 197 -8.87 12.43 9.64
N ILE A 198 -9.39 12.97 8.52
CA ILE A 198 -10.34 14.08 8.46
C ILE A 198 -11.69 13.64 7.89
N TRP A 199 -11.79 12.40 7.49
CA TRP A 199 -13.02 11.72 7.08
C TRP A 199 -13.61 10.93 8.25
N PRO A 200 -14.90 10.53 8.18
CA PRO A 200 -15.57 9.82 9.26
C PRO A 200 -14.92 8.45 9.56
N GLN A 201 -14.48 8.28 10.80
CA GLN A 201 -14.04 7.02 11.41
C GLN A 201 -14.59 6.90 12.83
N GLY A 202 -14.47 5.73 13.48
CA GLY A 202 -14.97 5.51 14.83
C GLY A 202 -16.50 5.53 14.91
N LEU A 203 -17.18 5.09 13.86
CA LEU A 203 -18.64 5.08 13.73
C LEU A 203 -19.21 3.68 13.79
N GLU A 204 -20.37 3.56 14.42
CA GLU A 204 -21.22 2.38 14.34
C GLU A 204 -21.84 2.26 12.94
N ARG A 205 -22.35 1.08 12.59
CA ARG A 205 -23.12 0.90 11.35
C ARG A 205 -24.35 1.83 11.36
N PRO A 206 -24.59 2.60 10.29
CA PRO A 206 -25.80 3.41 10.21
C PRO A 206 -27.05 2.53 10.24
N ALA A 207 -28.08 2.99 10.96
CA ALA A 207 -29.35 2.31 11.05
C ALA A 207 -30.31 2.63 9.88
N GLU A 208 -30.09 3.77 9.23
CA GLU A 208 -30.90 4.22 8.11
C GLU A 208 -30.48 3.54 6.81
N GLU A 209 -31.47 3.14 6.03
CA GLU A 209 -31.30 2.48 4.72
C GLU A 209 -32.02 3.28 3.62
N PRO A 210 -31.49 4.45 3.24
CA PRO A 210 -32.09 5.26 2.17
C PRO A 210 -32.00 4.55 0.81
N ALA A 211 -32.88 4.94 -0.10
CA ALA A 211 -32.86 4.41 -1.46
C ALA A 211 -31.56 4.74 -2.18
N VAL A 212 -31.05 3.79 -2.96
CA VAL A 212 -29.88 3.99 -3.81
C VAL A 212 -30.18 5.07 -4.84
N PRO A 213 -29.34 6.12 -5.01
CA PRO A 213 -29.49 7.10 -6.09
C PRO A 213 -29.49 6.43 -7.47
N SER A 214 -30.35 6.86 -8.36
CA SER A 214 -30.45 6.29 -9.72
C SER A 214 -29.19 6.45 -10.58
N THR A 215 -28.27 7.33 -10.16
CA THR A 215 -26.97 7.56 -10.80
C THR A 215 -25.86 6.66 -10.27
N LEU A 216 -26.12 5.89 -9.21
CA LEU A 216 -25.14 5.03 -8.54
C LEU A 216 -25.42 3.54 -8.78
N ASN A 217 -24.47 2.82 -9.31
CA ASN A 217 -24.48 1.36 -9.37
C ASN A 217 -23.92 0.82 -8.03
N TRP A 218 -24.84 0.60 -7.05
CA TRP A 218 -24.45 0.18 -5.71
C TRP A 218 -23.85 -1.22 -5.67
N ASP A 219 -24.35 -2.15 -6.48
CA ASP A 219 -23.79 -3.51 -6.55
C ASP A 219 -22.33 -3.51 -7.05
N ALA A 220 -22.04 -2.72 -8.07
CA ALA A 220 -20.69 -2.54 -8.58
C ALA A 220 -19.77 -1.81 -7.57
N PHE A 221 -20.30 -0.87 -6.76
CA PHE A 221 -19.55 -0.25 -5.67
C PHE A 221 -19.20 -1.27 -4.58
N ILE A 222 -20.16 -2.07 -4.12
CA ILE A 222 -19.93 -3.15 -3.16
C ILE A 222 -18.86 -4.12 -3.67
N GLY A 223 -18.89 -4.44 -4.96
CA GLY A 223 -17.86 -5.30 -5.55
C GLY A 223 -17.69 -6.61 -4.79
N PRO A 224 -16.45 -6.98 -4.38
CA PRO A 224 -16.18 -8.23 -3.66
C PRO A 224 -16.57 -8.20 -2.18
N ALA A 225 -16.91 -7.04 -1.60
CA ALA A 225 -17.28 -6.91 -0.19
C ALA A 225 -18.63 -7.57 0.13
N PRO A 226 -18.92 -7.91 1.39
CA PRO A 226 -20.23 -8.38 1.80
C PRO A 226 -21.33 -7.38 1.46
N MET A 227 -22.45 -7.87 0.91
CA MET A 227 -23.58 -7.02 0.55
C MET A 227 -24.15 -6.34 1.78
N ARG A 228 -24.46 -5.04 1.65
CA ARG A 228 -25.14 -4.25 2.68
C ARG A 228 -26.03 -3.19 2.04
N PRO A 229 -27.04 -2.68 2.77
CA PRO A 229 -27.84 -1.54 2.33
C PRO A 229 -26.97 -0.30 2.05
N TYR A 230 -27.42 0.50 1.10
CA TYR A 230 -26.80 1.78 0.80
C TYR A 230 -26.97 2.78 1.95
N ASN A 231 -25.92 3.55 2.18
CA ASN A 231 -25.98 4.77 2.97
C ASN A 231 -24.94 5.76 2.41
N PRO A 232 -25.27 7.07 2.30
CA PRO A 232 -24.35 8.08 1.74
C PRO A 232 -23.07 8.25 2.56
N ILE A 233 -22.98 7.71 3.79
CA ILE A 233 -21.77 7.73 4.60
C ILE A 233 -20.66 6.81 4.06
N TYR A 234 -20.97 5.89 3.14
CA TYR A 234 -19.98 4.95 2.59
C TYR A 234 -19.26 5.48 1.35
N THR A 235 -19.85 6.42 0.60
CA THR A 235 -19.33 6.87 -0.69
C THR A 235 -19.66 8.35 -0.95
N PRO A 236 -18.95 9.07 -1.83
CA PRO A 236 -17.83 8.59 -2.68
C PRO A 236 -16.46 8.60 -2.00
N TRP A 237 -16.25 9.41 -0.95
CA TRP A 237 -14.96 9.63 -0.29
C TRP A 237 -14.81 8.86 1.02
N ASN A 238 -15.90 8.69 1.75
CA ASN A 238 -15.94 8.19 3.12
C ASN A 238 -15.69 6.69 3.27
N PHE A 239 -15.64 5.93 2.16
CA PHE A 239 -15.34 4.50 2.16
C PHE A 239 -14.07 4.16 2.98
N ARG A 240 -13.13 5.08 3.04
CA ARG A 240 -11.85 4.94 3.75
C ARG A 240 -11.99 4.55 5.20
N GLY A 241 -13.03 5.02 5.87
CA GLY A 241 -13.28 4.77 7.29
C GLY A 241 -13.95 3.43 7.60
N TRP A 242 -14.36 2.65 6.61
CA TRP A 242 -15.15 1.43 6.77
C TRP A 242 -14.35 0.19 6.41
N TRP A 243 -14.27 -0.78 7.34
CA TRP A 243 -13.42 -1.96 7.17
C TRP A 243 -13.70 -2.78 5.91
N ASP A 244 -14.95 -2.80 5.41
CA ASP A 244 -15.27 -3.53 4.18
C ASP A 244 -14.82 -2.84 2.90
N PHE A 245 -14.52 -1.54 2.96
CA PHE A 245 -14.27 -0.72 1.77
C PHE A 245 -12.91 -0.03 1.76
N GLY A 246 -12.32 0.20 2.94
CA GLY A 246 -11.10 0.96 3.10
C GLY A 246 -10.24 0.50 4.27
N THR A 247 -9.08 1.11 4.37
CA THR A 247 -7.98 0.74 5.28
C THR A 247 -7.71 1.82 6.34
N GLY A 248 -8.60 2.81 6.47
CA GLY A 248 -8.47 3.91 7.42
C GLY A 248 -7.31 4.86 7.15
N ALA A 249 -6.99 5.68 8.13
CA ALA A 249 -5.90 6.66 8.04
C ALA A 249 -4.54 5.97 7.84
N LEU A 250 -4.34 4.78 8.40
CA LEU A 250 -3.10 4.02 8.21
C LEU A 250 -2.91 3.69 6.73
N GLY A 251 -3.85 3.00 6.07
CA GLY A 251 -3.69 2.65 4.67
C GLY A 251 -3.64 3.86 3.74
N ASP A 252 -4.48 4.87 3.99
CA ASP A 252 -4.51 6.08 3.17
C ASP A 252 -3.22 6.89 3.25
N MET A 253 -2.65 7.10 4.45
CA MET A 253 -1.53 8.03 4.66
C MET A 253 -0.16 7.35 4.77
N ALA A 254 -0.08 6.13 5.26
CA ALA A 254 1.20 5.42 5.36
C ALA A 254 1.85 5.23 3.99
N CYS A 255 1.06 5.05 2.94
CA CYS A 255 1.56 4.97 1.56
C CYS A 255 2.35 6.21 1.13
N HIS A 256 2.13 7.37 1.76
CA HIS A 256 2.85 8.61 1.50
C HIS A 256 3.98 8.88 2.49
N ILE A 257 3.81 8.46 3.74
CA ILE A 257 4.69 8.83 4.85
C ILE A 257 5.72 7.72 5.14
N LEU A 258 5.31 6.44 5.10
CA LEU A 258 6.23 5.31 5.31
C LEU A 258 6.98 4.88 4.05
N HIS A 259 6.60 5.34 2.84
CA HIS A 259 7.32 4.98 1.63
C HIS A 259 8.80 5.39 1.66
N PRO A 260 9.19 6.64 2.04
CA PRO A 260 10.59 6.98 2.18
C PRO A 260 11.33 6.12 3.23
N VAL A 261 10.64 5.65 4.28
CA VAL A 261 11.21 4.73 5.28
C VAL A 261 11.48 3.37 4.65
N PHE A 262 10.47 2.79 4.02
CA PHE A 262 10.56 1.47 3.38
C PHE A 262 11.69 1.42 2.34
N LYS A 263 11.73 2.42 1.46
CA LYS A 263 12.73 2.52 0.40
C LYS A 263 14.13 2.79 0.94
N ALA A 264 14.29 3.79 1.79
CA ALA A 264 15.60 4.20 2.30
C ALA A 264 16.25 3.13 3.18
N LEU A 265 15.48 2.40 3.96
CA LEU A 265 15.98 1.32 4.80
C LEU A 265 15.95 -0.06 4.11
N LYS A 266 15.52 -0.12 2.83
CA LYS A 266 15.39 -1.38 2.06
C LYS A 266 14.66 -2.47 2.86
N LEU A 267 13.52 -2.08 3.42
CA LEU A 267 12.70 -2.97 4.23
C LEU A 267 12.06 -4.08 3.38
N THR A 268 11.67 -5.16 4.04
CA THR A 268 10.93 -6.27 3.46
C THR A 268 9.71 -6.57 4.33
N TYR A 269 9.61 -7.76 4.93
CA TYR A 269 8.56 -8.09 5.88
C TYR A 269 9.01 -7.71 7.30
N PRO A 270 8.12 -7.12 8.12
CA PRO A 270 8.37 -7.07 9.56
C PRO A 270 8.36 -8.51 10.11
N THR A 271 9.17 -8.76 11.13
CA THR A 271 9.16 -10.05 11.86
C THR A 271 8.17 -10.02 13.01
N LYS A 272 7.88 -8.82 13.53
CA LYS A 272 6.96 -8.60 14.64
C LYS A 272 6.15 -7.34 14.41
N ILE A 273 4.92 -7.35 14.92
CA ILE A 273 4.02 -6.21 14.80
C ILE A 273 3.08 -6.12 16.01
N GLN A 274 2.79 -4.91 16.45
CA GLN A 274 1.82 -4.65 17.51
C GLN A 274 1.00 -3.41 17.20
N GLY A 275 -0.33 -3.52 17.29
CA GLY A 275 -1.26 -2.41 17.12
C GLY A 275 -1.94 -2.03 18.43
N SER A 276 -2.28 -0.76 18.57
CA SER A 276 -3.11 -0.20 19.62
C SER A 276 -3.90 0.98 19.08
N SER A 277 -5.14 1.15 19.52
CA SER A 277 -5.99 2.23 19.01
C SER A 277 -6.96 2.77 20.08
N THR A 278 -7.59 3.89 19.77
CA THR A 278 -8.84 4.32 20.41
C THR A 278 -9.93 3.25 20.24
N LEU A 279 -11.16 3.54 20.65
CA LEU A 279 -12.29 2.62 20.50
C LEU A 279 -12.25 1.94 19.11
N LEU A 280 -12.12 0.61 19.12
CA LEU A 280 -12.13 -0.21 17.91
C LEU A 280 -13.49 -0.83 17.71
N LEU A 281 -14.22 -0.33 16.71
CA LEU A 281 -15.53 -0.85 16.33
C LEU A 281 -15.41 -1.96 15.27
N SER A 282 -16.41 -2.83 15.22
CA SER A 282 -16.49 -3.92 14.23
C SER A 282 -16.63 -3.42 12.79
N GLU A 283 -17.20 -2.24 12.58
CA GLU A 283 -17.60 -1.71 11.28
C GLU A 283 -16.59 -0.71 10.70
N SER A 284 -15.97 0.09 11.54
CA SER A 284 -15.16 1.22 11.10
C SER A 284 -13.79 1.30 11.77
N CYS A 285 -12.87 1.97 11.08
CA CYS A 285 -11.52 2.22 11.55
C CYS A 285 -11.53 3.15 12.78
N PRO A 286 -10.56 3.04 13.71
CA PRO A 286 -10.48 3.87 14.89
C PRO A 286 -10.06 5.30 14.55
N ASN A 287 -10.42 6.26 15.41
CA ASN A 287 -10.07 7.67 15.22
C ASN A 287 -8.57 7.95 15.37
N ALA A 288 -7.86 7.14 16.14
CA ALA A 288 -6.42 7.23 16.33
C ALA A 288 -5.83 5.87 16.67
N GLN A 289 -4.60 5.62 16.20
CA GLN A 289 -3.90 4.36 16.46
C GLN A 289 -2.39 4.55 16.46
N VAL A 290 -1.72 3.61 17.12
CA VAL A 290 -0.27 3.43 17.10
C VAL A 290 0.04 2.02 16.64
N VAL A 291 0.98 1.89 15.70
CA VAL A 291 1.47 0.57 15.26
C VAL A 291 2.98 0.55 15.33
N LYS A 292 3.53 -0.49 15.92
CA LYS A 292 4.96 -0.80 15.93
C LYS A 292 5.22 -1.96 14.96
N PHE A 293 6.17 -1.77 14.07
CA PHE A 293 6.72 -2.80 13.19
C PHE A 293 8.18 -3.02 13.55
N THR A 294 8.62 -4.27 13.71
CA THR A 294 10.03 -4.61 13.91
C THR A 294 10.55 -5.34 12.68
N PHE A 295 11.61 -4.82 12.08
CA PHE A 295 12.26 -5.40 10.90
C PHE A 295 13.63 -5.97 11.26
N PRO A 296 14.03 -7.10 10.67
CA PRO A 296 15.31 -7.73 10.97
C PRO A 296 16.49 -6.87 10.52
N ALA A 297 17.68 -7.18 11.02
CA ALA A 297 18.93 -6.60 10.54
C ALA A 297 19.13 -6.84 9.03
N ARG A 298 19.78 -5.90 8.34
CA ARG A 298 19.98 -5.91 6.88
C ARG A 298 21.42 -5.60 6.54
N ASP A 299 21.99 -6.39 5.63
CA ASP A 299 23.35 -6.24 5.09
C ASP A 299 23.37 -5.79 3.62
N ASN A 300 22.21 -5.67 2.98
CA ASN A 300 22.04 -5.27 1.58
C ASN A 300 22.11 -3.74 1.35
N MET A 301 22.56 -2.98 2.33
CA MET A 301 22.72 -1.53 2.24
C MET A 301 24.00 -1.16 1.48
N PRO A 302 24.04 -0.02 0.73
CA PRO A 302 25.18 0.31 -0.12
C PRO A 302 26.51 0.52 0.61
N LYS A 303 26.51 1.08 1.83
CA LYS A 303 27.74 1.42 2.56
C LYS A 303 27.78 1.02 4.03
N LEU A 304 26.66 0.76 4.63
CA LEU A 304 26.55 0.47 6.06
C LEU A 304 25.43 -0.53 6.30
N ALA A 305 25.74 -1.69 6.89
CA ALA A 305 24.74 -2.63 7.36
C ALA A 305 23.83 -1.95 8.40
N MET A 306 22.54 -2.27 8.39
CA MET A 306 21.57 -1.74 9.34
C MET A 306 21.18 -2.80 10.35
N PRO A 307 21.13 -2.48 11.64
CA PRO A 307 20.64 -3.38 12.69
C PRO A 307 19.13 -3.65 12.53
N GLU A 308 18.59 -4.45 13.44
CA GLU A 308 17.13 -4.54 13.65
C GLU A 308 16.59 -3.13 13.90
N VAL A 309 15.43 -2.81 13.30
CA VAL A 309 14.83 -1.48 13.38
C VAL A 309 13.37 -1.57 13.77
N ASP A 310 12.97 -0.74 14.72
CA ASP A 310 11.58 -0.48 15.07
C ASP A 310 11.06 0.74 14.31
N VAL A 311 9.95 0.55 13.60
CA VAL A 311 9.23 1.61 12.89
C VAL A 311 7.88 1.82 13.56
N TYR A 312 7.66 3.01 14.07
CA TYR A 312 6.41 3.39 14.72
C TYR A 312 5.56 4.26 13.78
N TRP A 313 4.29 3.96 13.76
CA TRP A 313 3.24 4.75 13.10
C TRP A 313 2.30 5.35 14.15
N TYR A 314 1.95 6.62 13.96
CA TYR A 314 0.96 7.34 14.77
C TYR A 314 -0.03 8.05 13.85
N ASP A 315 -1.32 7.96 14.12
CA ASP A 315 -2.34 8.75 13.42
C ASP A 315 -3.39 9.32 14.37
N GLY A 316 -4.42 9.99 13.82
CA GLY A 316 -5.44 10.67 14.61
C GLY A 316 -4.94 11.90 15.36
N GLY A 317 -3.81 12.48 14.93
CA GLY A 317 -3.18 13.62 15.60
C GLY A 317 -2.23 13.23 16.74
N LEU A 318 -2.08 11.93 17.04
CA LEU A 318 -1.03 11.45 17.93
C LEU A 318 0.35 11.75 17.31
N LYS A 319 1.29 12.13 18.14
CA LYS A 319 2.65 12.47 17.71
C LYS A 319 3.68 11.71 18.55
N PRO A 320 4.83 11.36 17.98
CA PRO A 320 5.95 10.84 18.75
C PRO A 320 6.51 11.89 19.71
N GLU A 321 7.36 11.44 20.61
CA GLU A 321 8.16 12.34 21.44
C GLU A 321 9.03 13.24 20.57
N ARG A 322 9.18 14.51 20.98
CA ARG A 322 10.02 15.45 20.24
C ARG A 322 11.49 15.04 20.35
N PRO A 323 12.24 14.95 19.23
CA PRO A 323 13.66 14.66 19.28
C PRO A 323 14.43 15.66 20.15
N ALA A 324 15.37 15.16 20.92
CA ALA A 324 16.31 16.03 21.65
C ALA A 324 17.06 16.95 20.66
N GLY A 325 17.19 18.23 21.01
CA GLY A 325 17.84 19.22 20.17
C GLY A 325 16.96 19.87 19.10
N LEU A 326 15.70 19.42 18.92
CA LEU A 326 14.77 20.11 18.03
C LEU A 326 14.35 21.45 18.66
N PRO A 327 14.55 22.61 18.00
CA PRO A 327 14.18 23.91 18.54
C PRO A 327 12.69 24.01 18.90
N ALA A 328 12.37 24.74 19.98
CA ALA A 328 10.98 25.00 20.35
C ALA A 328 10.24 25.70 19.20
N GLY A 329 8.96 25.36 19.02
CA GLY A 329 8.10 25.97 17.97
C GLY A 329 8.26 25.38 16.57
N VAL A 330 9.28 24.55 16.31
CA VAL A 330 9.38 23.85 15.00
C VAL A 330 8.28 22.81 14.92
N ASP A 331 7.41 22.93 13.91
CA ASP A 331 6.40 21.92 13.62
C ASP A 331 7.00 20.85 12.69
N LEU A 332 6.89 19.59 13.12
CA LEU A 332 7.30 18.42 12.35
C LEU A 332 6.24 17.99 11.32
N ASN A 333 5.02 18.53 11.43
CA ASN A 333 3.92 18.22 10.52
C ASN A 333 4.05 19.05 9.23
N VAL A 334 4.63 18.45 8.20
CA VAL A 334 4.74 19.08 6.88
C VAL A 334 3.87 18.33 5.88
N GLN A 335 2.89 19.01 5.32
CA GLN A 335 1.91 18.45 4.37
C GLN A 335 1.05 17.31 4.93
N GLY A 336 0.71 17.37 6.22
CA GLY A 336 -0.19 16.41 6.87
C GLY A 336 0.50 15.23 7.55
N GLY A 337 1.82 15.31 7.78
CA GLY A 337 2.56 14.28 8.51
C GLY A 337 4.06 14.51 8.53
N GLY A 338 4.79 13.58 9.13
CA GLY A 338 6.25 13.63 9.21
C GLY A 338 6.88 12.28 9.53
N VAL A 339 8.18 12.21 9.31
CA VAL A 339 9.03 11.06 9.61
C VAL A 339 10.29 11.52 10.32
N ILE A 340 10.71 10.79 11.34
CA ILE A 340 11.93 11.00 12.09
C ILE A 340 12.75 9.72 12.05
N PHE A 341 13.96 9.77 11.49
CA PHE A 341 14.93 8.67 11.50
C PHE A 341 15.99 8.94 12.56
N TYR A 342 16.10 8.07 13.53
CA TYR A 342 17.09 8.16 14.61
C TYR A 342 18.34 7.37 14.23
N GLY A 343 19.35 8.07 13.75
CA GLY A 343 20.65 7.50 13.40
C GLY A 343 21.68 7.71 14.51
N THR A 344 22.74 6.89 14.50
CA THR A 344 23.84 6.95 15.49
C THR A 344 24.72 8.20 15.34
N LYS A 345 24.68 8.87 14.18
CA LYS A 345 25.47 10.09 13.93
C LYS A 345 24.61 11.35 13.87
N ASP A 346 23.36 11.24 13.43
CA ASP A 346 22.47 12.38 13.26
C ASP A 346 21.00 11.91 13.21
N ILE A 347 20.07 12.84 13.34
CA ILE A 347 18.64 12.62 13.16
C ILE A 347 18.20 13.24 11.83
N LEU A 348 17.55 12.46 10.97
CA LEU A 348 16.97 12.96 9.74
C LEU A 348 15.46 13.11 9.90
N VAL A 349 14.92 14.22 9.44
CA VAL A 349 13.48 14.52 9.46
C VAL A 349 13.03 14.88 8.06
N CYS A 350 11.85 14.37 7.67
CA CYS A 350 11.16 14.81 6.46
C CYS A 350 9.64 14.85 6.68
N GLY A 351 8.92 15.61 5.86
CA GLY A 351 7.47 15.66 5.86
C GLY A 351 6.81 14.52 5.08
N CYS A 352 5.48 14.56 4.98
CA CYS A 352 4.71 13.71 4.09
C CYS A 352 5.27 13.79 2.66
N TYR A 353 5.22 12.70 1.88
CA TYR A 353 5.84 12.57 0.57
C TYR A 353 7.38 12.67 0.56
N GLY A 354 8.03 12.53 1.71
CA GLY A 354 9.46 12.79 1.86
C GLY A 354 9.82 14.28 1.71
N ALA A 355 8.87 15.18 1.91
CA ALA A 355 9.05 16.61 1.65
C ALA A 355 10.10 17.22 2.58
N LYS A 356 10.94 18.12 2.00
CA LYS A 356 11.90 18.97 2.71
C LYS A 356 12.76 18.21 3.72
N PRO A 357 13.49 17.15 3.35
CA PRO A 357 14.34 16.44 4.28
C PRO A 357 15.46 17.35 4.82
N TYR A 358 15.76 17.20 6.11
CA TYR A 358 16.87 17.92 6.76
C TYR A 358 17.47 17.09 7.90
N LEU A 359 18.72 17.35 8.20
CA LEU A 359 19.41 16.81 9.35
C LEU A 359 19.26 17.76 10.53
N LEU A 360 19.01 17.21 11.72
CA LEU A 360 18.77 18.00 12.94
C LEU A 360 20.00 18.81 13.33
N SER A 361 21.21 18.32 13.05
CA SER A 361 22.47 19.06 13.19
C SER A 361 22.60 20.29 12.28
N GLY A 362 21.72 20.47 11.30
CA GLY A 362 21.81 21.53 10.30
C GLY A 362 22.81 21.27 9.17
N ARG A 363 23.54 20.13 9.18
CA ARG A 363 24.44 19.75 8.08
C ARG A 363 23.65 19.56 6.78
N LYS A 364 24.31 19.82 5.65
CA LYS A 364 23.78 19.57 4.30
C LYS A 364 24.79 18.75 3.52
N PRO A 365 24.85 17.42 3.73
CA PRO A 365 25.85 16.59 3.06
C PRO A 365 25.69 16.61 1.54
N GLU A 366 26.80 16.84 0.85
CA GLU A 366 26.92 16.59 -0.59
C GLU A 366 27.43 15.16 -0.77
N VAL A 367 26.58 14.30 -1.33
CA VAL A 367 26.84 12.85 -1.45
C VAL A 367 26.57 12.37 -2.87
N PRO A 368 27.24 11.29 -3.31
CA PRO A 368 26.93 10.64 -4.58
C PRO A 368 25.46 10.22 -4.69
N ASN A 369 24.92 10.35 -5.89
CA ASN A 369 23.57 9.94 -6.23
C ASN A 369 23.51 8.40 -6.39
N LEU A 370 22.96 7.71 -5.42
CA LEU A 370 22.78 6.25 -5.43
C LEU A 370 21.34 5.86 -5.74
N CYS A 371 20.38 6.77 -5.50
CA CYS A 371 18.97 6.53 -5.78
C CYS A 371 18.62 7.03 -7.19
N ARG A 372 17.84 6.24 -7.95
CA ARG A 372 17.40 6.60 -9.29
C ARG A 372 16.70 7.97 -9.30
N GLU A 373 17.12 8.82 -10.21
CA GLU A 373 16.45 10.09 -10.45
C GLU A 373 15.20 9.90 -11.31
N VAL A 374 14.11 10.56 -10.91
CA VAL A 374 12.85 10.59 -11.65
C VAL A 374 12.64 12.02 -12.15
N THR A 375 12.92 12.25 -13.42
CA THR A 375 12.81 13.59 -14.06
C THR A 375 11.43 13.86 -14.66
N LEU A 376 10.61 12.82 -14.81
CA LEU A 376 9.26 12.88 -15.33
C LEU A 376 8.25 12.99 -14.18
N SER A 377 7.02 13.40 -14.50
CA SER A 377 5.93 13.26 -13.51
C SER A 377 5.72 11.79 -13.15
N HIS A 378 5.09 11.54 -12.01
CA HIS A 378 4.81 10.19 -11.53
C HIS A 378 4.07 9.35 -12.58
N GLN A 379 3.05 9.90 -13.24
CA GLN A 379 2.31 9.24 -14.30
C GLN A 379 3.17 9.03 -15.56
N GLN A 380 3.98 10.01 -15.95
CA GLN A 380 4.80 9.90 -17.15
C GLN A 380 6.00 8.95 -16.97
N ASP A 381 6.49 8.73 -15.75
CA ASP A 381 7.47 7.68 -15.46
C ASP A 381 6.88 6.28 -15.67
N TRP A 382 5.60 6.08 -15.35
CA TRP A 382 4.88 4.85 -15.69
C TRP A 382 4.65 4.68 -17.19
N VAL A 383 4.22 5.73 -17.89
CA VAL A 383 4.07 5.71 -19.36
C VAL A 383 5.40 5.33 -20.04
N ARG A 384 6.52 5.91 -19.58
CA ARG A 384 7.86 5.51 -20.04
C ARG A 384 8.07 3.99 -19.86
N ALA A 385 7.80 3.49 -18.65
CA ALA A 385 7.98 2.06 -18.36
C ALA A 385 7.06 1.17 -19.22
N CYS A 386 5.82 1.59 -19.51
CA CYS A 386 4.91 0.86 -20.41
C CYS A 386 5.46 0.74 -21.82
N LYS A 387 6.18 1.75 -22.30
CA LYS A 387 6.73 1.81 -23.67
C LYS A 387 8.09 1.11 -23.81
N GLU A 388 8.74 0.71 -22.72
CA GLU A 388 10.02 0.00 -22.74
C GLU A 388 9.85 -1.52 -22.93
N ASP A 389 10.84 -2.13 -23.59
CA ASP A 389 10.91 -3.60 -23.72
C ASP A 389 10.95 -4.26 -22.32
N PRO A 390 10.08 -5.23 -22.04
CA PRO A 390 10.00 -5.91 -20.75
C PRO A 390 11.33 -6.47 -20.23
N GLU A 391 12.23 -6.92 -21.11
CA GLU A 391 13.50 -7.55 -20.75
C GLU A 391 14.56 -6.54 -20.25
N VAL A 392 14.41 -5.26 -20.59
CA VAL A 392 15.35 -4.20 -20.22
C VAL A 392 14.67 -2.99 -19.57
N ARG A 393 13.39 -3.15 -19.22
CA ARG A 393 12.58 -2.12 -18.59
C ARG A 393 13.21 -1.65 -17.30
N VAL A 394 13.30 -0.33 -17.14
CA VAL A 394 13.58 0.29 -15.85
C VAL A 394 12.25 0.40 -15.09
N PRO A 395 12.11 -0.21 -13.91
CA PRO A 395 10.90 -0.10 -13.11
C PRO A 395 10.48 1.36 -12.89
N SER A 396 9.19 1.61 -12.84
CA SER A 396 8.65 2.91 -12.47
C SER A 396 8.97 3.26 -11.01
N ALA A 397 8.74 4.49 -10.58
CA ALA A 397 9.12 4.98 -9.25
C ALA A 397 8.45 4.22 -8.09
N SER A 398 7.29 3.62 -8.35
CA SER A 398 6.55 2.80 -7.40
C SER A 398 5.97 1.56 -8.09
N ASP A 399 6.84 0.83 -8.78
CA ASP A 399 6.51 -0.45 -9.40
C ASP A 399 6.04 -1.46 -8.36
N PHE A 400 5.17 -2.40 -8.74
CA PHE A 400 4.61 -3.37 -7.79
C PHE A 400 5.65 -4.29 -7.16
N SER A 401 6.84 -4.41 -7.73
CA SER A 401 7.96 -5.10 -7.07
C SER A 401 8.46 -4.41 -5.79
N GLU A 402 8.26 -3.09 -5.67
CA GLU A 402 8.52 -2.30 -4.45
C GLU A 402 7.20 -2.01 -3.72
N ALA A 403 6.18 -1.54 -4.45
CA ALA A 403 4.91 -1.13 -3.88
C ALA A 403 4.11 -2.29 -3.26
N GLY A 404 4.21 -3.50 -3.80
CA GLY A 404 3.53 -4.67 -3.25
C GLY A 404 4.03 -5.04 -1.85
N PRO A 405 5.32 -5.37 -1.66
CA PRO A 405 5.88 -5.62 -0.33
C PRO A 405 5.70 -4.44 0.64
N PHE A 406 5.77 -3.21 0.15
CA PHE A 406 5.48 -2.03 0.94
C PHE A 406 4.01 -1.99 1.41
N ASN A 407 3.06 -2.24 0.51
CA ASN A 407 1.65 -2.27 0.87
C ASN A 407 1.31 -3.45 1.80
N GLU A 408 1.99 -4.60 1.68
CA GLU A 408 1.87 -5.70 2.64
C GLU A 408 2.17 -5.21 4.07
N MET A 409 3.27 -4.46 4.27
CA MET A 409 3.59 -3.83 5.55
C MET A 409 2.46 -2.92 6.04
N VAL A 410 1.94 -2.06 5.16
CA VAL A 410 0.89 -1.10 5.51
C VAL A 410 -0.38 -1.80 5.96
N VAL A 411 -0.90 -2.75 5.17
CA VAL A 411 -2.14 -3.47 5.52
C VAL A 411 -1.95 -4.44 6.69
N MET A 412 -0.74 -4.92 6.93
CA MET A 412 -0.41 -5.68 8.14
C MET A 412 -0.60 -4.85 9.41
N GLY A 413 -0.33 -3.55 9.36
CA GLY A 413 -0.65 -2.62 10.45
C GLY A 413 -2.15 -2.58 10.75
N VAL A 414 -2.98 -2.59 9.71
CA VAL A 414 -4.44 -2.68 9.85
C VAL A 414 -4.85 -4.00 10.53
N VAL A 415 -4.26 -5.12 10.10
CA VAL A 415 -4.50 -6.44 10.73
C VAL A 415 -4.10 -6.44 12.20
N ALA A 416 -2.94 -5.89 12.55
CA ALA A 416 -2.45 -5.83 13.93
C ALA A 416 -3.38 -5.00 14.83
N VAL A 417 -3.91 -3.87 14.35
CA VAL A 417 -4.90 -3.07 15.07
C VAL A 417 -6.19 -3.87 15.28
N ARG A 418 -6.67 -4.57 14.26
CA ARG A 418 -7.89 -5.40 14.39
C ARG A 418 -7.71 -6.60 15.33
N LEU A 419 -6.46 -7.04 15.54
CA LEU A 419 -6.09 -8.12 16.46
C LEU A 419 -5.62 -7.62 17.83
N GLN A 420 -5.65 -6.31 18.11
CA GLN A 420 -5.14 -5.73 19.37
C GLN A 420 -5.77 -6.31 20.63
N GLY A 421 -7.01 -6.85 20.54
CA GLY A 421 -7.69 -7.52 21.64
C GLY A 421 -6.97 -8.78 22.18
N LEU A 422 -6.00 -9.32 21.44
CA LEU A 422 -5.12 -10.39 21.91
C LEU A 422 -4.09 -9.91 22.94
N ASN A 423 -3.87 -8.60 23.08
CA ASN A 423 -2.94 -7.97 24.02
C ASN A 423 -1.51 -8.54 23.96
N GLN A 424 -1.00 -8.82 22.77
CA GLN A 424 0.34 -9.37 22.56
C GLN A 424 0.99 -8.80 21.30
N GLU A 425 2.32 -8.83 21.25
CA GLU A 425 3.08 -8.66 20.02
C GLU A 425 2.86 -9.87 19.12
N LEU A 426 2.57 -9.63 17.84
CA LEU A 426 2.32 -10.68 16.85
C LEU A 426 3.61 -10.97 16.07
N HIS A 427 3.95 -12.26 15.93
CA HIS A 427 5.12 -12.72 15.18
C HIS A 427 4.68 -13.19 13.79
N TRP A 428 5.33 -12.65 12.76
CA TRP A 428 4.97 -12.86 11.37
C TRP A 428 5.95 -13.77 10.63
N ASP A 429 5.42 -14.79 9.96
CA ASP A 429 6.12 -15.57 8.93
C ASP A 429 5.74 -14.99 7.55
N GLY A 430 6.62 -14.17 6.99
CA GLY A 430 6.35 -13.49 5.71
C GLY A 430 6.29 -14.43 4.51
N GLU A 431 6.93 -15.60 4.56
CA GLU A 431 6.86 -16.58 3.46
C GLU A 431 5.51 -17.27 3.43
N LYS A 432 5.00 -17.67 4.59
CA LYS A 432 3.72 -18.35 4.73
C LYS A 432 2.53 -17.40 4.79
N MET A 433 2.76 -16.12 5.02
CA MET A 433 1.74 -15.10 5.28
C MET A 433 0.84 -15.49 6.46
N GLU A 434 1.45 -15.83 7.60
CA GLU A 434 0.71 -16.20 8.82
C GLU A 434 1.36 -15.66 10.09
N PHE A 435 0.56 -15.46 11.13
CA PHE A 435 1.05 -15.19 12.48
C PHE A 435 1.35 -16.52 13.20
N THR A 436 2.56 -16.65 13.74
CA THR A 436 3.05 -17.91 14.30
C THR A 436 2.76 -18.09 15.79
N ASN A 437 2.44 -17.02 16.52
CA ASN A 437 2.31 -17.03 17.99
C ASN A 437 0.90 -16.81 18.52
N ILE A 438 -0.14 -16.83 17.68
CA ILE A 438 -1.52 -16.81 18.15
C ILE A 438 -1.88 -18.19 18.72
N PRO A 439 -2.30 -18.34 20.00
CA PRO A 439 -2.73 -19.63 20.53
C PRO A 439 -3.90 -20.23 19.75
N ALA A 440 -3.97 -21.57 19.65
CA ALA A 440 -4.99 -22.26 18.83
C ALA A 440 -6.41 -22.07 19.39
N ASP A 441 -6.55 -21.92 20.68
CA ASP A 441 -7.79 -21.73 21.44
C ASP A 441 -8.10 -20.25 21.72
N ALA A 442 -7.24 -19.33 21.31
CA ALA A 442 -7.47 -17.89 21.50
C ALA A 442 -8.74 -17.46 20.76
N THR A 443 -9.54 -16.65 21.43
CA THR A 443 -10.74 -16.03 20.85
C THR A 443 -10.63 -14.52 20.89
N ILE A 444 -11.30 -13.88 19.94
CA ILE A 444 -11.40 -12.41 19.86
C ILE A 444 -12.84 -12.00 19.57
N ARG A 445 -13.23 -10.83 20.05
CA ARG A 445 -14.51 -10.20 19.75
C ARG A 445 -14.31 -8.72 19.48
N SER A 446 -15.13 -8.15 18.62
CA SER A 446 -15.10 -6.72 18.29
C SER A 446 -16.23 -5.97 19.00
N VAL A 447 -16.05 -4.70 19.27
CA VAL A 447 -17.11 -3.84 19.82
C VAL A 447 -18.07 -3.47 18.70
N ILE A 448 -19.36 -3.73 18.91
CA ILE A 448 -20.43 -3.28 17.99
C ILE A 448 -20.82 -1.86 18.34
N LYS A 449 -21.03 -1.61 19.64
CA LYS A 449 -21.50 -0.34 20.18
C LYS A 449 -20.87 -0.06 21.54
N ASP A 450 -20.50 1.20 21.78
CA ASP A 450 -20.02 1.67 23.08
C ASP A 450 -20.92 2.84 23.56
N GLY A 451 -22.10 2.48 24.06
CA GLY A 451 -23.13 3.42 24.47
C GLY A 451 -22.86 4.01 25.86
N PHE A 452 -23.16 5.29 26.00
CA PHE A 452 -23.18 6.01 27.28
C PHE A 452 -24.54 6.72 27.43
N SER A 453 -25.13 6.60 28.62
CA SER A 453 -26.35 7.33 28.98
C SER A 453 -26.34 7.71 30.44
N ILE A 454 -27.14 8.69 30.82
CA ILE A 454 -27.40 9.03 32.23
C ILE A 454 -28.81 8.57 32.58
N LYS A 455 -28.95 7.69 33.57
CA LYS A 455 -30.22 7.24 34.10
C LYS A 455 -30.30 7.62 35.58
N ASP A 456 -31.34 8.33 35.96
CA ASP A 456 -31.60 8.79 37.34
C ASP A 456 -30.35 9.51 37.95
N GLY A 457 -29.64 10.32 37.14
CA GLY A 457 -28.45 11.05 37.55
C GLY A 457 -27.15 10.24 37.61
N HIS A 458 -27.19 8.94 37.23
CA HIS A 458 -26.03 8.05 37.25
C HIS A 458 -25.58 7.65 35.83
N PRO A 459 -24.25 7.55 35.58
CA PRO A 459 -23.75 7.08 34.30
C PRO A 459 -24.09 5.60 34.10
N THR A 460 -24.54 5.26 32.92
CA THR A 460 -24.81 3.90 32.45
C THR A 460 -24.01 3.62 31.19
N PHE A 461 -23.25 2.53 31.20
CA PHE A 461 -22.38 2.11 30.10
C PHE A 461 -22.97 0.87 29.44
N ASN A 462 -23.28 0.96 28.16
CA ASN A 462 -23.88 -0.12 27.37
C ASN A 462 -22.94 -0.49 26.22
N LYS A 463 -21.94 -1.31 26.51
CA LYS A 463 -21.03 -1.85 25.50
C LYS A 463 -21.53 -3.21 25.02
N THR A 464 -21.70 -3.33 23.70
CA THR A 464 -22.08 -4.58 23.04
C THR A 464 -20.95 -5.08 22.15
N TYR A 465 -20.87 -6.39 21.98
CA TYR A 465 -19.80 -7.07 21.28
C TYR A 465 -20.35 -8.06 20.27
N THR A 466 -19.55 -8.39 19.24
CA THR A 466 -19.79 -9.57 18.41
C THR A 466 -19.66 -10.85 19.23
N ASP A 467 -20.19 -11.95 18.72
CA ASP A 467 -19.85 -13.26 19.26
C ASP A 467 -18.33 -13.49 19.17
N PRO A 468 -17.74 -14.22 20.15
CA PRO A 468 -16.35 -14.60 20.08
C PRO A 468 -16.07 -15.49 18.87
N VAL A 469 -14.99 -15.20 18.14
CA VAL A 469 -14.50 -16.01 17.03
C VAL A 469 -13.08 -16.51 17.33
N ASN A 470 -12.68 -17.63 16.71
CA ASN A 470 -11.30 -18.09 16.82
C ASN A 470 -10.33 -17.05 16.23
N ALA A 471 -9.32 -16.65 17.00
CA ALA A 471 -8.43 -15.55 16.63
C ALA A 471 -7.52 -15.90 15.45
N ARG A 472 -7.09 -17.17 15.28
CA ARG A 472 -6.32 -17.60 14.11
C ARG A 472 -7.13 -17.53 12.83
N GLN A 473 -8.39 -17.98 12.89
CA GLN A 473 -9.30 -17.91 11.76
C GLN A 473 -9.58 -16.45 11.40
N PHE A 474 -9.87 -15.60 12.37
CA PHE A 474 -10.08 -14.18 12.13
C PHE A 474 -8.85 -13.50 11.53
N ALA A 475 -7.65 -13.81 12.03
CA ALA A 475 -6.40 -13.32 11.45
C ALA A 475 -6.23 -13.77 9.98
N ALA A 476 -6.52 -15.03 9.68
CA ALA A 476 -6.44 -15.55 8.31
C ALA A 476 -7.42 -14.85 7.36
N GLU A 477 -8.64 -14.55 7.82
CA GLU A 477 -9.64 -13.78 7.06
C GLU A 477 -9.22 -12.32 6.82
N LEU A 478 -8.50 -11.70 7.76
CA LEU A 478 -7.93 -10.36 7.58
C LEU A 478 -6.74 -10.33 6.63
N ILE A 479 -5.94 -11.39 6.62
CA ILE A 479 -4.80 -11.56 5.70
C ILE A 479 -5.28 -11.82 4.28
N LYS A 480 -6.35 -12.61 4.13
CA LYS A 480 -6.98 -12.95 2.85
C LYS A 480 -8.49 -12.86 2.99
N HIS A 481 -9.08 -11.80 2.44
CA HIS A 481 -10.51 -11.59 2.50
C HIS A 481 -11.29 -12.65 1.72
N ASN A 482 -12.42 -13.07 2.27
CA ASN A 482 -13.41 -13.88 1.57
C ASN A 482 -14.27 -12.95 0.70
N TYR A 483 -14.24 -13.16 -0.61
CA TYR A 483 -15.07 -12.41 -1.54
C TYR A 483 -16.48 -12.97 -1.59
N ARG A 484 -17.49 -12.11 -1.79
CA ARG A 484 -18.87 -12.56 -1.99
C ARG A 484 -19.00 -13.35 -3.31
N GLU A 485 -20.07 -14.12 -3.41
CA GLU A 485 -20.40 -14.94 -4.57
C GLU A 485 -20.35 -14.12 -5.88
N GLY A 486 -19.76 -14.69 -6.95
CA GLY A 486 -19.56 -14.03 -8.24
C GLY A 486 -18.33 -13.12 -8.34
N TRP A 487 -17.50 -13.08 -7.28
CA TRP A 487 -16.23 -12.36 -7.25
C TRP A 487 -15.11 -13.30 -6.82
N GLU A 488 -14.09 -13.44 -7.62
CA GLU A 488 -12.98 -14.36 -7.34
C GLU A 488 -11.65 -13.80 -7.86
N LEU A 489 -10.62 -13.87 -7.04
CA LEU A 489 -9.25 -13.57 -7.46
C LEU A 489 -8.65 -14.77 -8.19
N PRO A 490 -7.78 -14.53 -9.19
CA PRO A 490 -7.01 -15.62 -9.77
C PRO A 490 -6.12 -16.28 -8.73
N ALA A 491 -5.73 -17.55 -8.98
CA ALA A 491 -4.78 -18.24 -8.13
C ALA A 491 -3.44 -17.49 -8.10
N MET A 492 -2.77 -17.51 -6.94
CA MET A 492 -1.43 -16.96 -6.81
C MET A 492 -0.45 -17.78 -7.67
N PRO A 493 0.36 -17.12 -8.53
CA PRO A 493 1.32 -17.81 -9.40
C PRO A 493 2.43 -18.52 -8.64
#